data_d93b13689dec2d9af88d57f23d62ce7b
#
_entry.id   d93b13689dec2d9af88d57f23d62ce7b
#
_cell.length_a   1.000
_cell.length_b   1.000
_cell.length_c   1.000
_cell.angle_alpha   90.00
_cell.angle_beta   90.00
_cell.angle_gamma   90.00
#
_symmetry.space_group_name_H-M   'P 1'
#
loop_
_entity.id
_entity.type
_entity.pdbx_description
1 polymer ?
#
loop_
_entity_poly.entity_id
_entity_poly.type
_entity_poly.pdbx_seq_one_letter_code
_entity_poly.pdbx_strand_id
1 'polypeptide(L)'
;EISACLVGSEMCIRDRQKTTNKNPRSTVGTTTEIYDYLRLLYARAGVAYSYLSGEKMVKYTEEQIIGLIHRDYQGKKIFMLAPLVRTRKGHYKELFEQVRKKGYLYVRVDGEVREIVHGMKLDRYKNHDIEVVIDKLVVSEKDDKRLKQSVATAMQQGEGLIMIYDADTREVRHYSKRLMCPVTGLSYKEPAPHNFSFNSPQGACPRCKGLGYVNLIDVDKVIPDRNLSIYEGAIAPLGKYKNAMIFWQIEALLEKYDFTIKTPVKDMPDDAIDEILYGSDERIKIKSTLIHTSSDYFVTYEGIVKYIQMMQEKDASATAQKWAEQFAKTDVCPECKGARLNKEALHFRIHDKNIYELASMDINELYDWLQQVDPFLEDKQRMIAAEILKEIRTRLKFLLDVGLDYLSLNRTSVSLSGGESQRIRLATQIGSQLVNVLYILDEPSICLLYTSPSP
;
A
#
# COMPACT_ATOMS: atom_id res chain seq x y z
N GLU A 1 -19.59 -54.23 6.73
CA GLU A 1 -19.78 -53.04 7.60
C GLU A 1 -19.16 -51.79 6.98
N ILE A 2 -17.93 -51.85 6.42
CA ILE A 2 -17.28 -50.70 5.75
C ILE A 2 -18.07 -50.26 4.51
N SER A 3 -18.57 -51.19 3.71
CA SER A 3 -19.40 -50.89 2.54
C SER A 3 -20.76 -50.23 2.90
N ALA A 4 -21.35 -50.63 4.04
CA ALA A 4 -22.61 -50.02 4.50
C ALA A 4 -22.42 -48.59 5.02
N CYS A 5 -21.29 -48.28 5.66
CA CYS A 5 -20.91 -46.89 6.02
C CYS A 5 -20.67 -46.02 4.79
N LEU A 6 -20.07 -46.58 3.73
CA LEU A 6 -19.82 -45.85 2.48
C LEU A 6 -21.11 -45.52 1.71
N VAL A 7 -22.10 -46.42 1.70
CA VAL A 7 -23.41 -46.22 1.04
C VAL A 7 -24.26 -45.19 1.76
N GLY A 8 -24.19 -45.13 3.10
CA GLY A 8 -24.91 -44.10 3.89
C GLY A 8 -24.29 -42.70 3.89
N SER A 9 -23.07 -42.56 3.36
CA SER A 9 -22.31 -41.31 3.35
C SER A 9 -21.95 -40.82 1.93
N GLU A 10 -22.78 -41.18 0.92
CA GLU A 10 -22.56 -40.69 -0.45
C GLU A 10 -22.32 -39.17 -0.55
N MET A 11 -22.91 -38.40 0.35
CA MET A 11 -22.63 -36.95 0.43
C MET A 11 -21.26 -36.61 1.04
N CYS A 12 -20.67 -37.48 1.85
CA CYS A 12 -19.35 -37.30 2.49
C CYS A 12 -18.20 -37.78 1.61
N ILE A 13 -18.44 -38.75 0.73
CA ILE A 13 -17.44 -39.35 -0.18
C ILE A 13 -17.59 -38.82 -1.60
N ARG A 14 -18.51 -37.89 -1.84
CA ARG A 14 -18.55 -37.19 -3.13
C ARG A 14 -17.26 -36.40 -3.23
N ASP A 15 -16.28 -36.99 -3.89
CA ASP A 15 -15.01 -36.39 -4.23
C ASP A 15 -15.26 -35.11 -5.00
N ARG A 16 -15.25 -33.99 -4.29
CA ARG A 16 -15.07 -32.70 -4.87
C ARG A 16 -13.57 -32.52 -4.95
N GLN A 17 -12.96 -32.97 -6.03
CA GLN A 17 -11.64 -32.51 -6.41
C GLN A 17 -11.66 -30.96 -6.36
N LYS A 18 -11.35 -30.39 -5.21
CA LYS A 18 -11.07 -28.96 -5.07
C LYS A 18 -9.71 -28.72 -5.70
N THR A 19 -9.66 -28.85 -7.02
CA THR A 19 -8.43 -28.72 -7.80
C THR A 19 -7.87 -27.31 -7.77
N THR A 20 -8.68 -26.29 -7.46
CA THR A 20 -8.20 -24.90 -7.43
C THR A 20 -8.77 -24.13 -6.25
N ASN A 21 -7.91 -23.42 -5.53
CA ASN A 21 -8.32 -22.46 -4.52
C ASN A 21 -8.83 -21.18 -5.24
N LYS A 22 -10.12 -20.87 -5.11
CA LYS A 22 -10.74 -19.68 -5.73
C LYS A 22 -10.40 -18.35 -5.02
N ASN A 23 -9.60 -18.38 -3.96
CA ASN A 23 -9.24 -17.17 -3.24
C ASN A 23 -8.17 -16.38 -4.04
N PRO A 24 -8.47 -15.15 -4.53
CA PRO A 24 -7.54 -14.35 -5.32
C PRO A 24 -6.30 -13.89 -4.53
N ARG A 25 -6.34 -14.00 -3.20
CA ARG A 25 -5.22 -13.67 -2.32
C ARG A 25 -4.31 -14.85 -2.02
N SER A 26 -4.69 -16.05 -2.40
CA SER A 26 -3.84 -17.24 -2.24
C SER A 26 -2.78 -17.30 -3.32
N THR A 27 -1.52 -17.47 -2.92
CA THR A 27 -0.35 -17.60 -3.81
C THR A 27 0.44 -18.85 -3.48
N VAL A 28 1.35 -19.26 -4.37
CA VAL A 28 2.29 -20.37 -4.10
C VAL A 28 3.00 -20.11 -2.77
N GLY A 29 3.54 -18.89 -2.56
CA GLY A 29 4.26 -18.56 -1.33
C GLY A 29 3.41 -18.65 -0.07
N THR A 30 2.12 -18.32 -0.11
CA THR A 30 1.22 -18.42 1.05
C THR A 30 0.77 -19.86 1.29
N THR A 31 0.63 -20.65 0.23
CA THR A 31 0.22 -22.06 0.34
C THR A 31 1.35 -22.94 0.88
N THR A 32 2.60 -22.59 0.56
CA THR A 32 3.81 -23.30 1.02
C THR A 32 4.38 -22.75 2.33
N GLU A 33 3.75 -21.72 2.92
CA GLU A 33 4.21 -20.98 4.10
C GLU A 33 5.55 -20.26 3.91
N ILE A 34 6.21 -20.37 2.75
CA ILE A 34 7.50 -19.71 2.48
C ILE A 34 7.36 -18.19 2.61
N TYR A 35 6.23 -17.63 2.17
CA TYR A 35 5.98 -16.19 2.29
C TYR A 35 5.90 -15.73 3.75
N ASP A 36 5.47 -16.58 4.68
CA ASP A 36 5.41 -16.27 6.10
C ASP A 36 6.80 -16.17 6.72
N TYR A 37 7.72 -17.04 6.29
CA TYR A 37 9.13 -16.94 6.66
C TYR A 37 9.81 -15.72 6.00
N LEU A 38 9.49 -15.39 4.76
CA LEU A 38 9.99 -14.16 4.11
C LEU A 38 9.54 -12.92 4.87
N ARG A 39 8.28 -12.83 5.28
CA ARG A 39 7.78 -11.71 6.10
C ARG A 39 8.54 -11.60 7.43
N LEU A 40 8.81 -12.72 8.07
CA LEU A 40 9.60 -12.76 9.30
C LEU A 40 11.04 -12.30 9.05
N LEU A 41 11.65 -12.75 7.96
CA LEU A 41 13.00 -12.39 7.56
C LEU A 41 13.13 -10.88 7.35
N TYR A 42 12.22 -10.28 6.57
CA TYR A 42 12.21 -8.82 6.34
C TYR A 42 11.93 -8.01 7.59
N ALA A 43 11.07 -8.49 8.49
CA ALA A 43 10.81 -7.83 9.75
C ALA A 43 12.01 -7.84 10.72
N ARG A 44 12.88 -8.85 10.64
CA ARG A 44 13.99 -9.04 11.57
C ARG A 44 15.34 -8.60 11.02
N ALA A 45 15.59 -8.81 9.74
CA ALA A 45 16.87 -8.57 9.09
C ALA A 45 16.80 -7.53 7.96
N GLY A 46 15.61 -7.08 7.57
CA GLY A 46 15.45 -6.08 6.52
C GLY A 46 15.96 -4.70 6.91
N VAL A 47 16.66 -4.05 5.97
CA VAL A 47 17.11 -2.66 6.10
C VAL A 47 16.09 -1.74 5.46
N ALA A 48 15.62 -0.74 6.21
CA ALA A 48 14.65 0.24 5.74
C ALA A 48 15.30 1.37 4.96
N TYR A 49 14.67 1.75 3.85
CA TYR A 49 15.04 2.90 3.03
C TYR A 49 13.84 3.86 2.91
N SER A 50 14.11 5.15 2.82
CA SER A 50 13.08 6.16 2.63
C SER A 50 12.52 6.09 1.21
N TYR A 51 11.18 5.98 1.05
CA TYR A 51 10.56 6.03 -0.27
C TYR A 51 10.57 7.44 -0.90
N LEU A 52 10.96 8.49 -0.14
CA LEU A 52 11.07 9.86 -0.64
C LEU A 52 12.46 10.19 -1.14
N SER A 53 13.52 9.78 -0.41
CA SER A 53 14.91 10.13 -0.70
C SER A 53 15.77 8.97 -1.17
N GLY A 54 15.31 7.72 -0.98
CA GLY A 54 16.13 6.52 -1.21
C GLY A 54 17.20 6.25 -0.14
N GLU A 55 17.35 7.14 0.84
CA GLU A 55 18.39 7.04 1.89
C GLU A 55 18.05 5.96 2.91
N LYS A 56 19.11 5.30 3.43
CA LYS A 56 18.98 4.31 4.52
C LYS A 56 18.41 4.98 5.77
N MET A 57 17.37 4.38 6.32
CA MET A 57 16.79 4.83 7.56
C MET A 57 17.62 4.40 8.76
N VAL A 58 17.71 5.27 9.74
CA VAL A 58 18.52 5.08 10.94
C VAL A 58 17.67 5.16 12.20
N LYS A 59 18.11 4.46 13.22
CA LYS A 59 17.53 4.45 14.55
C LYS A 59 18.66 4.76 15.53
N TYR A 60 18.50 5.77 16.36
CA TYR A 60 19.52 6.19 17.30
C TYR A 60 19.08 5.94 18.75
N THR A 61 20.03 5.57 19.61
CA THR A 61 19.84 5.66 21.05
C THR A 61 20.05 7.11 21.52
N GLU A 62 19.57 7.46 22.71
CA GLU A 62 19.79 8.80 23.26
C GLU A 62 21.29 9.14 23.35
N GLU A 63 22.12 8.17 23.78
CA GLU A 63 23.56 8.32 23.89
C GLU A 63 24.20 8.60 22.53
N GLN A 64 23.78 7.87 21.50
CA GLN A 64 24.25 8.12 20.13
C GLN A 64 23.85 9.50 19.62
N ILE A 65 22.61 9.97 19.93
CA ILE A 65 22.16 11.30 19.54
C ILE A 65 23.02 12.38 20.23
N ILE A 66 23.28 12.24 21.52
CA ILE A 66 24.14 13.17 22.29
C ILE A 66 25.55 13.20 21.70
N GLY A 67 26.12 12.02 21.40
CA GLY A 67 27.44 11.92 20.75
C GLY A 67 27.50 12.60 19.38
N LEU A 68 26.45 12.41 18.56
CA LEU A 68 26.33 13.07 17.27
C LEU A 68 26.18 14.59 17.39
N ILE A 69 25.39 15.08 18.36
CA ILE A 69 25.25 16.51 18.63
C ILE A 69 26.59 17.13 19.03
N HIS A 70 27.35 16.48 19.92
CA HIS A 70 28.69 16.95 20.28
C HIS A 70 29.64 16.98 19.07
N ARG A 71 29.64 15.94 18.27
CA ARG A 71 30.53 15.84 17.10
C ARG A 71 30.23 16.90 16.04
N ASP A 72 28.95 17.11 15.71
CA ASP A 72 28.54 17.88 14.54
C ASP A 72 28.23 19.36 14.85
N TYR A 73 27.99 19.70 16.13
CA TYR A 73 27.54 21.02 16.56
C TYR A 73 28.41 21.65 17.68
N GLN A 74 29.59 21.12 17.94
CA GLN A 74 30.51 21.68 18.95
C GLN A 74 30.75 23.18 18.71
N GLY A 75 30.49 24.02 19.73
CA GLY A 75 30.65 25.47 19.69
C GLY A 75 29.53 26.23 18.93
N LYS A 76 28.58 25.52 18.32
CA LYS A 76 27.47 26.14 17.58
C LYS A 76 26.26 26.38 18.45
N LYS A 77 25.47 27.40 18.08
CA LYS A 77 24.18 27.69 18.67
C LYS A 77 23.10 26.87 18.02
N ILE A 78 22.47 25.98 18.79
CA ILE A 78 21.39 25.10 18.31
C ILE A 78 20.09 25.35 19.04
N PHE A 79 18.97 25.11 18.33
CA PHE A 79 17.65 24.99 18.93
C PHE A 79 17.24 23.53 18.89
N MET A 80 16.86 23.00 20.04
CA MET A 80 16.34 21.65 20.16
C MET A 80 14.84 21.70 20.04
N LEU A 81 14.28 21.02 19.05
CA LEU A 81 12.88 21.06 18.69
C LEU A 81 12.25 19.69 18.87
N ALA A 82 10.98 19.67 19.28
CA ALA A 82 10.16 18.46 19.29
C ALA A 82 8.95 18.64 18.36
N PRO A 83 8.77 17.81 17.34
CA PRO A 83 7.64 17.93 16.41
C PRO A 83 6.34 17.53 17.10
N LEU A 84 5.31 18.38 16.99
CA LEU A 84 3.97 18.14 17.53
C LEU A 84 2.94 17.87 16.42
N VAL A 85 3.07 18.56 15.27
CA VAL A 85 2.18 18.41 14.13
C VAL A 85 3.02 18.35 12.86
N ARG A 86 2.68 17.43 11.93
CA ARG A 86 3.31 17.29 10.63
C ARG A 86 2.28 17.24 9.52
N THR A 87 2.36 18.20 8.61
CA THR A 87 1.59 18.29 7.37
C THR A 87 0.09 18.04 7.57
N ARG A 88 -0.52 18.72 8.57
CA ARG A 88 -1.95 18.59 8.86
C ARG A 88 -2.63 19.95 8.87
N LYS A 89 -3.86 19.97 8.35
CA LYS A 89 -4.74 21.15 8.38
C LYS A 89 -5.29 21.38 9.78
N GLY A 90 -5.42 22.64 10.18
CA GLY A 90 -6.00 23.00 11.47
C GLY A 90 -5.60 24.40 11.94
N HIS A 91 -6.36 25.01 12.84
CA HIS A 91 -6.06 26.32 13.40
C HIS A 91 -5.18 26.27 14.67
N TYR A 92 -5.06 25.10 15.32
CA TYR A 92 -4.14 24.76 16.43
C TYR A 92 -4.13 25.67 17.67
N LYS A 93 -5.19 26.50 17.88
CA LYS A 93 -5.29 27.41 19.00
C LYS A 93 -5.10 26.69 20.36
N GLU A 94 -5.80 25.58 20.55
CA GLU A 94 -5.75 24.79 21.78
C GLU A 94 -4.36 24.18 22.01
N LEU A 95 -3.70 23.73 20.96
CA LEU A 95 -2.36 23.18 21.02
C LEU A 95 -1.36 24.24 21.51
N PHE A 96 -1.39 25.45 20.98
CA PHE A 96 -0.52 26.53 21.43
C PHE A 96 -0.77 26.92 22.89
N GLU A 97 -2.01 26.93 23.33
CA GLU A 97 -2.33 27.19 24.75
C GLU A 97 -1.83 26.06 25.67
N GLN A 98 -1.94 24.79 25.24
CA GLN A 98 -1.38 23.65 26.00
C GLN A 98 0.14 23.72 26.10
N VAL A 99 0.84 24.00 24.99
CA VAL A 99 2.29 24.14 24.92
C VAL A 99 2.75 25.28 25.84
N ARG A 100 2.05 26.43 25.84
CA ARG A 100 2.32 27.55 26.71
C ARG A 100 2.10 27.22 28.19
N LYS A 101 1.03 26.50 28.52
CA LYS A 101 0.76 26.04 29.92
C LYS A 101 1.84 25.10 30.43
N LYS A 102 2.52 24.35 29.55
CA LYS A 102 3.68 23.52 29.88
C LYS A 102 4.98 24.34 30.11
N GLY A 103 4.95 25.66 29.88
CA GLY A 103 6.09 26.55 30.11
C GLY A 103 6.96 26.82 28.86
N TYR A 104 6.57 26.33 27.69
CA TYR A 104 7.32 26.62 26.48
C TYR A 104 6.89 27.95 25.85
N LEU A 105 7.88 28.78 25.51
CA LEU A 105 7.64 30.14 24.98
C LEU A 105 7.71 30.23 23.47
N TYR A 106 8.37 29.31 22.80
CA TYR A 106 8.65 29.38 21.37
C TYR A 106 8.19 28.11 20.66
N VAL A 107 7.69 28.29 19.46
CA VAL A 107 7.41 27.24 18.48
C VAL A 107 8.05 27.59 17.14
N ARG A 108 8.37 26.58 16.34
CA ARG A 108 8.69 26.75 14.95
C ARG A 108 7.45 26.32 14.16
N VAL A 109 6.94 27.20 13.32
CA VAL A 109 5.74 26.97 12.49
C VAL A 109 6.14 27.18 11.03
N ASP A 110 5.92 26.18 10.21
CA ASP A 110 6.20 26.21 8.76
C ASP A 110 7.63 26.72 8.45
N GLY A 111 8.60 26.32 9.28
CA GLY A 111 10.01 26.70 9.12
C GLY A 111 10.43 27.95 9.88
N GLU A 112 9.52 28.75 10.45
CA GLU A 112 9.84 29.99 11.16
C GLU A 112 9.66 29.86 12.67
N VAL A 113 10.67 30.28 13.45
CA VAL A 113 10.61 30.32 14.92
C VAL A 113 9.81 31.55 15.34
N ARG A 114 8.74 31.33 16.10
CA ARG A 114 7.83 32.37 16.59
C ARG A 114 7.60 32.23 18.09
N GLU A 115 7.33 33.33 18.77
CA GLU A 115 6.87 33.33 20.16
C GLU A 115 5.40 32.95 20.23
N ILE A 116 5.02 32.15 21.25
CA ILE A 116 3.62 31.75 21.47
C ILE A 116 2.90 32.90 22.17
N VAL A 117 2.06 33.62 21.43
CA VAL A 117 1.21 34.67 21.97
C VAL A 117 -0.17 34.12 22.36
N HIS A 118 -0.83 34.81 23.30
CA HIS A 118 -2.18 34.41 23.72
C HIS A 118 -3.17 34.48 22.55
N GLY A 119 -3.94 33.40 22.33
CA GLY A 119 -4.91 33.33 21.22
C GLY A 119 -4.29 33.05 19.84
N MET A 120 -2.99 32.69 19.76
CA MET A 120 -2.34 32.33 18.50
C MET A 120 -3.13 31.24 17.75
N LYS A 121 -3.33 31.46 16.46
CA LYS A 121 -4.05 30.54 15.55
C LYS A 121 -3.42 30.58 14.16
N LEU A 122 -3.51 29.45 13.45
CA LEU A 122 -3.06 29.29 12.08
C LEU A 122 -4.25 29.20 11.10
N ASP A 123 -3.94 29.23 9.80
CA ASP A 123 -4.96 29.08 8.75
C ASP A 123 -5.50 27.63 8.74
N ARG A 124 -6.81 27.48 8.97
CA ARG A 124 -7.49 26.17 9.08
C ARG A 124 -7.36 25.30 7.82
N TYR A 125 -7.23 25.92 6.65
CA TYR A 125 -7.29 25.22 5.36
C TYR A 125 -5.92 24.84 4.81
N LYS A 126 -4.83 25.35 5.39
CA LYS A 126 -3.45 25.03 5.01
C LYS A 126 -2.90 23.89 5.87
N ASN A 127 -1.98 23.11 5.27
CA ASN A 127 -1.19 22.16 6.03
C ASN A 127 -0.10 22.91 6.78
N HIS A 128 0.12 22.55 8.03
CA HIS A 128 1.12 23.15 8.91
C HIS A 128 2.03 22.10 9.51
N ASP A 129 3.29 22.48 9.69
CA ASP A 129 4.29 21.80 10.49
C ASP A 129 4.56 22.64 11.75
N ILE A 130 4.40 22.02 12.93
CA ILE A 130 4.56 22.71 14.23
C ILE A 130 5.50 21.93 15.10
N GLU A 131 6.61 22.56 15.48
CA GLU A 131 7.59 22.02 16.43
C GLU A 131 7.71 22.95 17.65
N VAL A 132 7.74 22.37 18.84
CA VAL A 132 8.00 23.15 20.06
C VAL A 132 9.51 23.29 20.29
N VAL A 133 9.97 24.46 20.64
CA VAL A 133 11.35 24.73 21.02
C VAL A 133 11.53 24.32 22.50
N ILE A 134 12.27 23.24 22.72
CA ILE A 134 12.52 22.72 24.06
C ILE A 134 13.65 23.49 24.73
N ASP A 135 14.74 23.72 24.01
CA ASP A 135 15.91 24.44 24.54
C ASP A 135 16.66 25.18 23.44
N LYS A 136 17.37 26.24 23.81
CA LYS A 136 18.28 27.03 22.99
C LYS A 136 19.62 27.05 23.70
N LEU A 137 20.63 26.34 23.17
CA LEU A 137 21.92 26.22 23.83
C LEU A 137 23.08 26.33 22.83
N VAL A 138 24.26 26.65 23.35
CA VAL A 138 25.53 26.51 22.63
C VAL A 138 26.14 25.18 23.07
N VAL A 139 26.47 24.29 22.12
CA VAL A 139 26.98 22.96 22.44
C VAL A 139 28.40 23.09 23.01
N SER A 140 28.56 22.71 24.28
CA SER A 140 29.88 22.68 24.95
C SER A 140 29.99 21.49 25.88
N GLU A 141 31.19 21.01 26.14
CA GLU A 141 31.42 19.92 27.10
C GLU A 141 31.00 20.28 28.52
N LYS A 142 30.97 21.58 28.87
CA LYS A 142 30.56 22.07 30.17
C LYS A 142 29.06 21.91 30.43
N ASP A 143 28.26 21.90 29.33
CA ASP A 143 26.80 21.86 29.38
C ASP A 143 26.23 20.45 29.12
N ASP A 144 27.07 19.41 29.16
CA ASP A 144 26.67 18.02 28.85
C ASP A 144 25.44 17.56 29.67
N LYS A 145 25.37 17.92 30.95
CA LYS A 145 24.22 17.56 31.79
C LYS A 145 22.92 18.24 31.33
N ARG A 146 22.99 19.50 30.90
CA ARG A 146 21.85 20.24 30.36
C ARG A 146 21.45 19.66 29.02
N LEU A 147 22.41 19.35 28.14
CA LEU A 147 22.15 18.75 26.86
C LEU A 147 21.41 17.41 27.00
N LYS A 148 21.88 16.52 27.90
CA LYS A 148 21.21 15.23 28.18
C LYS A 148 19.77 15.42 28.66
N GLN A 149 19.53 16.36 29.56
CA GLN A 149 18.19 16.65 30.05
C GLN A 149 17.27 17.21 28.95
N SER A 150 17.78 18.11 28.11
CA SER A 150 17.04 18.70 27.03
C SER A 150 16.71 17.66 25.95
N VAL A 151 17.65 16.74 25.62
CA VAL A 151 17.41 15.61 24.69
C VAL A 151 16.31 14.69 25.25
N ALA A 152 16.36 14.31 26.51
CA ALA A 152 15.34 13.47 27.13
C ALA A 152 13.96 14.14 27.09
N THR A 153 13.89 15.44 27.42
CA THR A 153 12.65 16.22 27.37
C THR A 153 12.11 16.34 25.94
N ALA A 154 12.98 16.62 24.97
CA ALA A 154 12.60 16.71 23.55
C ALA A 154 12.08 15.37 23.01
N MET A 155 12.74 14.27 23.37
CA MET A 155 12.30 12.91 23.03
C MET A 155 10.93 12.58 23.63
N GLN A 156 10.67 13.00 24.86
CA GLN A 156 9.38 12.78 25.50
C GLN A 156 8.26 13.57 24.82
N GLN A 157 8.48 14.87 24.53
CA GLN A 157 7.48 15.73 23.90
C GLN A 157 7.25 15.37 22.40
N GLY A 158 8.30 14.95 21.70
CA GLY A 158 8.26 14.56 20.27
C GLY A 158 8.00 13.07 20.04
N GLU A 159 7.54 12.32 21.07
CA GLU A 159 7.26 10.87 20.97
C GLU A 159 8.42 10.04 20.39
N GLY A 160 9.64 10.34 20.82
CA GLY A 160 10.85 9.68 20.34
C GLY A 160 11.50 10.32 19.13
N LEU A 161 11.06 11.49 18.73
CA LEU A 161 11.56 12.30 17.63
C LEU A 161 12.10 13.61 18.16
N ILE A 162 13.31 14.00 17.72
CA ILE A 162 13.87 15.34 17.95
C ILE A 162 14.40 15.92 16.66
N MET A 163 14.44 17.24 16.60
CA MET A 163 15.03 18.00 15.51
C MET A 163 16.05 18.97 16.10
N ILE A 164 17.22 19.02 15.50
CA ILE A 164 18.26 20.00 15.84
C ILE A 164 18.29 21.03 14.71
N TYR A 165 18.00 22.27 15.06
CA TYR A 165 18.05 23.40 14.18
C TYR A 165 19.32 24.21 14.48
N ASP A 166 20.21 24.31 13.51
CA ASP A 166 21.40 25.14 13.56
C ASP A 166 21.00 26.62 13.35
N ALA A 167 21.23 27.48 14.32
CA ALA A 167 20.83 28.86 14.26
C ALA A 167 21.58 29.67 13.20
N ASP A 168 22.80 29.27 12.84
CA ASP A 168 23.67 29.96 11.90
C ASP A 168 23.40 29.55 10.45
N THR A 169 23.30 28.25 10.18
CA THR A 169 23.08 27.72 8.82
C THR A 169 21.59 27.57 8.47
N ARG A 170 20.69 27.63 9.46
CA ARG A 170 19.25 27.33 9.34
C ARG A 170 18.92 25.91 8.90
N GLU A 171 19.90 25.02 8.92
CA GLU A 171 19.70 23.62 8.60
C GLU A 171 19.02 22.88 9.74
N VAL A 172 18.22 21.88 9.37
CA VAL A 172 17.51 21.02 10.32
C VAL A 172 17.96 19.58 10.12
N ARG A 173 18.40 18.93 11.20
CA ARG A 173 18.64 17.49 11.21
C ARG A 173 17.69 16.78 12.16
N HIS A 174 17.22 15.64 11.74
CA HIS A 174 16.26 14.83 12.47
C HIS A 174 16.96 13.63 13.13
N TYR A 175 16.60 13.36 14.38
CA TYR A 175 17.05 12.19 15.12
C TYR A 175 15.86 11.48 15.73
N SER A 176 15.87 10.14 15.76
CA SER A 176 14.75 9.38 16.27
C SER A 176 15.18 8.07 16.91
N LYS A 177 14.44 7.66 17.94
CA LYS A 177 14.45 6.29 18.46
C LYS A 177 13.75 5.29 17.54
N ARG A 178 12.95 5.79 16.57
CA ARG A 178 12.28 4.98 15.54
C ARG A 178 13.09 5.03 14.24
N LEU A 179 12.85 4.10 13.36
CA LEU A 179 13.41 4.14 12.01
C LEU A 179 12.98 5.42 11.30
N MET A 180 13.95 6.24 10.93
CA MET A 180 13.69 7.54 10.32
C MET A 180 14.76 7.89 9.30
N CYS A 181 14.34 8.56 8.22
CA CYS A 181 15.25 9.19 7.28
C CYS A 181 15.85 10.45 7.88
N PRO A 182 17.17 10.57 8.01
CA PRO A 182 17.80 11.75 8.62
C PRO A 182 17.61 13.02 7.80
N VAL A 183 17.38 12.91 6.49
CA VAL A 183 17.21 14.03 5.57
C VAL A 183 15.76 14.54 5.54
N THR A 184 14.80 13.63 5.30
CA THR A 184 13.40 14.01 5.12
C THR A 184 12.58 13.99 6.40
N GLY A 185 13.10 13.37 7.48
CA GLY A 185 12.38 13.15 8.72
C GLY A 185 11.21 12.15 8.60
N LEU A 186 11.07 11.49 7.45
CA LEU A 186 10.08 10.41 7.26
C LEU A 186 10.40 9.28 8.23
N SER A 187 9.43 8.83 9.00
CA SER A 187 9.62 7.76 9.99
C SER A 187 8.69 6.58 9.70
N TYR A 188 9.23 5.36 9.81
CA TYR A 188 8.46 4.12 9.76
C TYR A 188 8.17 3.58 11.15
N LYS A 189 7.09 2.85 11.26
CA LYS A 189 6.82 2.05 12.46
C LYS A 189 7.86 0.95 12.59
N GLU A 190 8.03 0.39 13.80
CA GLU A 190 8.87 -0.78 14.03
C GLU A 190 8.39 -1.93 13.11
N PRO A 191 9.28 -2.52 12.30
CA PRO A 191 8.88 -3.54 11.35
C PRO A 191 8.42 -4.81 12.09
N ALA A 192 7.23 -5.27 11.72
CA ALA A 192 6.65 -6.51 12.21
C ALA A 192 6.18 -7.35 11.02
N PRO A 193 6.07 -8.69 11.14
CA PRO A 193 5.72 -9.56 10.01
C PRO A 193 4.41 -9.17 9.31
N HIS A 194 3.45 -8.61 10.02
CA HIS A 194 2.18 -8.16 9.44
C HIS A 194 2.32 -6.92 8.53
N ASN A 195 3.39 -6.12 8.68
CA ASN A 195 3.68 -4.99 7.79
C ASN A 195 4.10 -5.44 6.38
N PHE A 196 4.57 -6.67 6.24
CA PHE A 196 4.97 -7.28 4.97
C PHE A 196 3.91 -8.24 4.41
N SER A 197 2.71 -8.26 4.98
CA SER A 197 1.60 -9.10 4.53
C SER A 197 0.61 -8.31 3.70
N PHE A 198 0.39 -8.73 2.46
CA PHE A 198 -0.68 -8.18 1.62
C PHE A 198 -2.09 -8.58 2.08
N ASN A 199 -2.22 -9.51 3.04
CA ASN A 199 -3.47 -9.88 3.69
C ASN A 199 -3.75 -9.06 4.96
N SER A 200 -2.77 -8.29 5.44
CA SER A 200 -2.91 -7.40 6.61
C SER A 200 -3.19 -5.97 6.17
N PRO A 201 -4.12 -5.24 6.82
CA PRO A 201 -4.36 -3.83 6.52
C PRO A 201 -3.13 -2.93 6.67
N GLN A 202 -2.17 -3.32 7.54
CA GLN A 202 -0.95 -2.55 7.77
C GLN A 202 0.10 -2.73 6.65
N GLY A 203 0.10 -3.89 5.97
CA GLY A 203 1.06 -4.19 4.90
C GLY A 203 0.48 -4.05 3.50
N ALA A 204 -0.83 -4.19 3.34
CA ALA A 204 -1.49 -4.13 2.05
C ALA A 204 -1.42 -2.75 1.40
N CYS A 205 -1.29 -2.72 0.07
CA CYS A 205 -1.47 -1.50 -0.71
C CYS A 205 -2.85 -0.89 -0.43
N PRO A 206 -2.95 0.39 -0.07
CA PRO A 206 -4.22 1.03 0.28
C PRO A 206 -5.21 1.06 -0.89
N ARG A 207 -4.73 1.17 -2.13
CA ARG A 207 -5.56 1.25 -3.33
C ARG A 207 -6.19 -0.10 -3.71
N CYS A 208 -5.38 -1.14 -3.89
CA CYS A 208 -5.87 -2.47 -4.29
C CYS A 208 -6.18 -3.40 -3.11
N LYS A 209 -5.96 -2.96 -1.87
CA LYS A 209 -6.20 -3.74 -0.65
C LYS A 209 -5.55 -5.13 -0.68
N GLY A 210 -4.34 -5.20 -1.26
CA GLY A 210 -3.56 -6.44 -1.33
C GLY A 210 -3.88 -7.37 -2.50
N LEU A 211 -4.70 -6.94 -3.46
CA LEU A 211 -5.02 -7.76 -4.65
C LEU A 211 -3.95 -7.69 -5.74
N GLY A 212 -3.24 -6.56 -5.85
CA GLY A 212 -2.24 -6.32 -6.91
C GLY A 212 -2.83 -5.77 -8.19
N TYR A 213 -4.14 -5.81 -8.35
CA TYR A 213 -4.88 -5.28 -9.49
C TYR A 213 -6.09 -4.46 -9.02
N VAL A 214 -6.62 -3.65 -9.89
CA VAL A 214 -7.81 -2.83 -9.67
C VAL A 214 -8.76 -2.98 -10.85
N ASN A 215 -10.04 -2.89 -10.59
CA ASN A 215 -11.02 -2.82 -11.64
C ASN A 215 -11.17 -1.35 -12.04
N LEU A 216 -10.70 -1.02 -13.23
CA LEU A 216 -10.89 0.28 -13.87
C LEU A 216 -12.08 0.22 -14.80
N ILE A 217 -12.72 1.36 -15.05
CA ILE A 217 -13.75 1.44 -16.08
C ILE A 217 -13.07 1.51 -17.44
N ASP A 218 -13.48 0.63 -18.32
CA ASP A 218 -12.98 0.53 -19.70
C ASP A 218 -13.75 1.51 -20.59
N VAL A 219 -13.07 2.58 -21.00
CA VAL A 219 -13.68 3.62 -21.83
C VAL A 219 -14.18 3.07 -23.16
N ASP A 220 -13.49 2.08 -23.77
CA ASP A 220 -13.92 1.47 -25.02
C ASP A 220 -15.21 0.64 -24.86
N LYS A 221 -15.46 0.11 -23.66
CA LYS A 221 -16.75 -0.52 -23.33
C LYS A 221 -17.83 0.49 -22.97
N VAL A 222 -17.47 1.65 -22.46
CA VAL A 222 -18.39 2.75 -22.18
C VAL A 222 -18.87 3.40 -23.45
N ILE A 223 -17.97 3.62 -24.42
CA ILE A 223 -18.26 4.20 -25.74
C ILE A 223 -17.78 3.22 -26.82
N PRO A 224 -18.53 2.14 -27.09
CA PRO A 224 -18.09 1.09 -28.01
C PRO A 224 -18.14 1.51 -29.49
N ASP A 225 -19.02 2.44 -29.85
CA ASP A 225 -19.12 2.97 -31.21
C ASP A 225 -19.19 4.50 -31.19
N ARG A 226 -18.11 5.13 -31.59
CA ARG A 226 -18.00 6.59 -31.68
C ARG A 226 -18.76 7.20 -32.87
N ASN A 227 -19.28 6.38 -33.81
CA ASN A 227 -20.11 6.88 -34.92
C ASN A 227 -21.54 7.19 -34.48
N LEU A 228 -21.97 6.64 -33.33
CA LEU A 228 -23.26 6.93 -32.74
C LEU A 228 -23.23 8.26 -31.98
N SER A 229 -24.38 8.91 -31.92
CA SER A 229 -24.62 10.04 -31.04
C SER A 229 -25.04 9.56 -29.63
N ILE A 230 -24.90 10.43 -28.64
CA ILE A 230 -25.38 10.12 -27.27
C ILE A 230 -26.89 9.85 -27.26
N TYR A 231 -27.64 10.54 -28.12
CA TYR A 231 -29.07 10.33 -28.31
C TYR A 231 -29.38 8.90 -28.80
N GLU A 232 -28.56 8.36 -29.69
CA GLU A 232 -28.70 7.00 -30.26
C GLU A 232 -28.17 5.91 -29.33
N GLY A 233 -27.44 6.30 -28.27
CA GLY A 233 -26.93 5.38 -27.26
C GLY A 233 -25.43 5.11 -27.34
N ALA A 234 -24.62 6.04 -27.86
CA ALA A 234 -23.16 5.93 -27.89
C ALA A 234 -22.56 5.61 -26.53
N ILE A 235 -23.16 6.13 -25.43
CA ILE A 235 -22.77 5.81 -24.04
C ILE A 235 -23.53 4.56 -23.60
N ALA A 236 -22.93 3.39 -23.79
CA ALA A 236 -23.55 2.09 -23.51
C ALA A 236 -24.15 1.96 -22.09
N PRO A 237 -23.54 2.48 -21.01
CA PRO A 237 -24.12 2.47 -19.66
C PRO A 237 -25.46 3.22 -19.53
N LEU A 238 -25.69 4.25 -20.34
CA LEU A 238 -26.94 5.02 -20.32
C LEU A 238 -27.97 4.48 -21.29
N GLY A 239 -27.51 3.83 -22.36
CA GLY A 239 -28.36 3.40 -23.47
C GLY A 239 -28.89 4.59 -24.29
N LYS A 240 -29.98 4.36 -25.03
CA LYS A 240 -30.65 5.41 -25.82
C LYS A 240 -31.20 6.51 -24.93
N TYR A 241 -31.31 7.71 -25.48
CA TYR A 241 -31.85 8.88 -24.77
C TYR A 241 -33.14 8.57 -24.02
N LYS A 242 -33.18 9.04 -22.79
CA LYS A 242 -34.35 9.03 -21.90
C LYS A 242 -34.48 10.40 -21.25
N ASN A 243 -35.69 10.79 -20.93
CA ASN A 243 -35.94 12.04 -20.22
C ASN A 243 -35.51 11.90 -18.75
N ALA A 244 -34.21 11.99 -18.49
CA ALA A 244 -33.58 11.78 -17.17
C ALA A 244 -32.49 12.82 -16.90
N MET A 245 -32.29 13.15 -15.61
CA MET A 245 -31.37 14.19 -15.15
C MET A 245 -29.97 14.10 -15.76
N ILE A 246 -29.43 12.89 -15.90
CA ILE A 246 -28.07 12.67 -16.42
C ILE A 246 -27.94 13.12 -17.88
N PHE A 247 -28.97 12.93 -18.71
CA PHE A 247 -28.95 13.40 -20.09
C PHE A 247 -29.05 14.94 -20.17
N TRP A 248 -29.85 15.56 -19.27
CA TRP A 248 -29.93 17.02 -19.20
C TRP A 248 -28.60 17.65 -18.76
N GLN A 249 -27.90 16.99 -17.85
CA GLN A 249 -26.55 17.42 -17.43
C GLN A 249 -25.56 17.34 -18.59
N ILE A 250 -25.56 16.24 -19.35
CA ILE A 250 -24.69 16.07 -20.53
C ILE A 250 -25.05 17.09 -21.61
N GLU A 251 -26.35 17.36 -21.85
CA GLU A 251 -26.81 18.34 -22.82
C GLU A 251 -26.33 19.76 -22.45
N ALA A 252 -26.49 20.14 -21.19
CA ALA A 252 -26.01 21.42 -20.68
C ALA A 252 -24.47 21.54 -20.73
N LEU A 253 -23.74 20.44 -20.56
CA LEU A 253 -22.29 20.41 -20.67
C LEU A 253 -21.86 20.58 -22.15
N LEU A 254 -22.51 19.91 -23.08
CA LEU A 254 -22.21 20.01 -24.51
C LEU A 254 -22.52 21.39 -25.09
N GLU A 255 -23.50 22.13 -24.56
CA GLU A 255 -23.76 23.51 -24.94
C GLU A 255 -22.53 24.43 -24.76
N LYS A 256 -21.65 24.15 -23.77
CA LYS A 256 -20.40 24.87 -23.55
C LYS A 256 -19.44 24.75 -24.73
N TYR A 257 -19.54 23.65 -25.48
CA TYR A 257 -18.68 23.33 -26.61
C TYR A 257 -19.37 23.56 -27.96
N ASP A 258 -20.58 24.14 -28.00
CA ASP A 258 -21.42 24.32 -29.18
C ASP A 258 -21.85 23.00 -29.86
N PHE A 259 -21.95 21.91 -29.10
CA PHE A 259 -22.40 20.60 -29.54
C PHE A 259 -23.75 20.20 -28.93
N THR A 260 -24.36 19.20 -29.52
CA THR A 260 -25.64 18.63 -29.04
C THR A 260 -25.52 17.13 -28.81
N ILE A 261 -26.43 16.57 -28.02
CA ILE A 261 -26.50 15.11 -27.78
C ILE A 261 -26.77 14.29 -29.05
N LYS A 262 -27.15 14.93 -30.16
CA LYS A 262 -27.37 14.27 -31.46
C LYS A 262 -26.13 14.27 -32.36
N THR A 263 -25.06 14.94 -31.96
CA THR A 263 -23.78 14.91 -32.67
C THR A 263 -23.09 13.56 -32.43
N PRO A 264 -22.54 12.89 -33.46
CA PRO A 264 -21.72 11.71 -33.28
C PRO A 264 -20.52 11.98 -32.38
N VAL A 265 -20.19 11.03 -31.49
CA VAL A 265 -19.09 11.20 -30.52
C VAL A 265 -17.74 11.42 -31.20
N LYS A 266 -17.50 10.86 -32.38
CA LYS A 266 -16.28 11.08 -33.17
C LYS A 266 -16.04 12.52 -33.59
N ASP A 267 -17.11 13.32 -33.70
CA ASP A 267 -17.06 14.70 -34.16
C ASP A 267 -16.94 15.68 -32.97
N MET A 268 -16.96 15.18 -31.72
CA MET A 268 -16.78 15.95 -30.51
C MET A 268 -15.29 16.10 -30.16
N PRO A 269 -14.85 17.23 -29.58
CA PRO A 269 -13.50 17.38 -29.08
C PRO A 269 -13.22 16.47 -27.89
N ASP A 270 -11.96 16.01 -27.76
CA ASP A 270 -11.56 15.12 -26.66
C ASP A 270 -11.85 15.70 -25.28
N ASP A 271 -11.69 17.01 -25.09
CA ASP A 271 -12.00 17.70 -23.82
C ASP A 271 -13.48 17.55 -23.43
N ALA A 272 -14.40 17.62 -24.38
CA ALA A 272 -15.84 17.41 -24.11
C ALA A 272 -16.13 15.96 -23.75
N ILE A 273 -15.45 15.00 -24.42
CA ILE A 273 -15.57 13.57 -24.11
C ILE A 273 -15.00 13.28 -22.72
N ASP A 274 -13.87 13.88 -22.36
CA ASP A 274 -13.26 13.73 -21.05
C ASP A 274 -14.15 14.32 -19.95
N GLU A 275 -14.75 15.49 -20.14
CA GLU A 275 -15.71 16.03 -19.18
C GLU A 275 -16.97 15.14 -19.05
N ILE A 276 -17.46 14.54 -20.13
CA ILE A 276 -18.58 13.58 -20.07
C ILE A 276 -18.19 12.32 -19.28
N LEU A 277 -16.98 11.82 -19.46
CA LEU A 277 -16.51 10.59 -18.81
C LEU A 277 -16.13 10.81 -17.35
N TYR A 278 -15.38 11.84 -17.06
CA TYR A 278 -14.73 12.03 -15.74
C TYR A 278 -15.38 13.13 -14.89
N GLY A 279 -16.27 13.93 -15.48
CA GLY A 279 -16.95 15.01 -14.80
C GLY A 279 -16.27 16.38 -14.99
N SER A 280 -16.93 17.42 -14.51
CA SER A 280 -16.45 18.79 -14.53
C SER A 280 -16.48 19.39 -13.14
N ASP A 281 -15.43 20.13 -12.76
CA ASP A 281 -15.41 20.91 -11.51
C ASP A 281 -16.30 22.16 -11.56
N GLU A 282 -16.69 22.56 -12.78
CA GLU A 282 -17.57 23.70 -13.00
C GLU A 282 -19.04 23.35 -12.70
N ARG A 283 -19.78 24.31 -12.16
CA ARG A 283 -21.22 24.16 -11.99
C ARG A 283 -21.94 24.35 -13.32
N ILE A 284 -22.64 23.31 -13.74
CA ILE A 284 -23.41 23.30 -14.97
C ILE A 284 -24.82 23.85 -14.67
N LYS A 285 -25.28 24.74 -15.54
CA LYS A 285 -26.62 25.34 -15.46
C LYS A 285 -27.61 24.50 -16.25
N ILE A 286 -28.56 23.85 -15.55
CA ILE A 286 -29.68 23.13 -16.17
C ILE A 286 -30.83 24.10 -16.32
N LYS A 287 -31.36 24.25 -17.53
CA LYS A 287 -32.47 25.16 -17.85
C LYS A 287 -33.77 24.72 -17.13
N SER A 288 -34.50 25.69 -16.58
CA SER A 288 -35.77 25.48 -15.87
C SER A 288 -36.84 24.77 -16.73
N THR A 289 -36.79 24.95 -18.05
CA THR A 289 -37.70 24.29 -19.00
C THR A 289 -37.55 22.79 -19.04
N LEU A 290 -36.37 22.23 -18.73
CA LEU A 290 -36.12 20.80 -18.72
C LEU A 290 -36.59 20.14 -17.42
N ILE A 291 -36.54 20.84 -16.31
CA ILE A 291 -36.91 20.33 -14.98
C ILE A 291 -38.27 20.82 -14.49
N HIS A 292 -39.02 21.54 -15.32
CA HIS A 292 -40.36 22.09 -15.02
C HIS A 292 -40.41 22.90 -13.70
N THR A 293 -39.35 23.66 -13.40
CA THR A 293 -39.26 24.56 -12.23
C THR A 293 -39.27 26.01 -12.63
N SER A 294 -39.49 26.91 -11.67
CA SER A 294 -39.53 28.35 -11.90
C SER A 294 -38.13 29.01 -11.93
N SER A 295 -37.07 28.27 -11.60
CA SER A 295 -35.71 28.78 -11.52
C SER A 295 -34.68 27.78 -12.08
N ASP A 296 -33.63 28.31 -12.67
CA ASP A 296 -32.50 27.50 -13.15
C ASP A 296 -31.79 26.80 -11.99
N TYR A 297 -31.33 25.59 -12.25
CA TYR A 297 -30.66 24.74 -11.24
C TYR A 297 -29.19 24.53 -11.60
N PHE A 298 -28.30 24.71 -10.61
CA PHE A 298 -26.87 24.52 -10.79
C PHE A 298 -26.40 23.25 -10.12
N VAL A 299 -25.77 22.36 -10.90
CA VAL A 299 -25.25 21.07 -10.41
C VAL A 299 -23.80 20.90 -10.84
N THR A 300 -23.06 20.12 -10.09
CA THR A 300 -21.75 19.60 -10.48
C THR A 300 -21.96 18.26 -11.18
N TYR A 301 -21.41 18.10 -12.36
CA TYR A 301 -21.49 16.86 -13.10
C TYR A 301 -20.33 15.96 -12.73
N GLU A 302 -20.60 14.77 -12.20
CA GLU A 302 -19.58 13.88 -11.65
C GLU A 302 -18.98 12.90 -12.67
N GLY A 303 -19.53 12.81 -13.88
CA GLY A 303 -19.04 11.94 -14.94
C GLY A 303 -19.62 10.52 -14.93
N ILE A 304 -19.61 9.90 -16.11
CA ILE A 304 -20.11 8.52 -16.32
C ILE A 304 -19.26 7.49 -15.57
N VAL A 305 -17.95 7.67 -15.53
CA VAL A 305 -17.02 6.75 -14.84
C VAL A 305 -17.38 6.68 -13.35
N LYS A 306 -17.61 7.83 -12.70
CA LYS A 306 -18.01 7.86 -11.29
C LYS A 306 -19.40 7.26 -11.07
N TYR A 307 -20.33 7.51 -11.99
CA TYR A 307 -21.65 6.89 -11.94
C TYR A 307 -21.56 5.35 -11.95
N ILE A 308 -20.72 4.76 -12.83
CA ILE A 308 -20.51 3.31 -12.86
C ILE A 308 -19.81 2.82 -11.59
N GLN A 309 -18.80 3.57 -11.07
CA GLN A 309 -18.10 3.22 -9.84
C GLN A 309 -19.03 3.17 -8.63
N MET A 310 -19.97 4.11 -8.51
CA MET A 310 -20.99 4.08 -7.44
C MET A 310 -21.86 2.81 -7.51
N MET A 311 -22.14 2.29 -8.71
CA MET A 311 -22.87 1.04 -8.89
C MET A 311 -22.02 -0.22 -8.59
N GLN A 312 -20.69 -0.09 -8.51
CA GLN A 312 -19.78 -1.15 -8.07
C GLN A 312 -19.63 -1.23 -6.55
N GLU A 313 -20.06 -0.21 -5.81
CA GLU A 313 -19.93 -0.17 -4.36
C GLU A 313 -20.78 -1.27 -3.69
N LYS A 314 -20.36 -1.66 -2.47
CA LYS A 314 -21.00 -2.75 -1.73
C LYS A 314 -22.46 -2.48 -1.36
N ASP A 315 -22.81 -1.21 -1.29
CA ASP A 315 -24.17 -0.76 -0.92
C ASP A 315 -25.14 -0.78 -2.11
N ALA A 316 -24.65 -0.96 -3.34
CA ALA A 316 -25.46 -1.12 -4.53
C ALA A 316 -26.08 -2.53 -4.61
N SER A 317 -27.22 -2.63 -5.30
CA SER A 317 -27.88 -3.92 -5.49
C SER A 317 -26.99 -4.89 -6.30
N ALA A 318 -27.16 -6.20 -6.06
CA ALA A 318 -26.40 -7.24 -6.78
C ALA A 318 -26.58 -7.14 -8.31
N THR A 319 -27.72 -6.68 -8.78
CA THR A 319 -28.00 -6.45 -10.21
C THR A 319 -27.21 -5.26 -10.73
N ALA A 320 -27.11 -4.16 -9.96
CA ALA A 320 -26.33 -2.99 -10.33
C ALA A 320 -24.83 -3.30 -10.37
N GLN A 321 -24.33 -4.08 -9.42
CA GLN A 321 -22.94 -4.52 -9.39
C GLN A 321 -22.58 -5.36 -10.63
N LYS A 322 -23.41 -6.38 -10.97
CA LYS A 322 -23.19 -7.19 -12.18
C LYS A 322 -23.28 -6.38 -13.47
N TRP A 323 -24.15 -5.38 -13.51
CA TRP A 323 -24.25 -4.47 -14.65
C TRP A 323 -22.96 -3.62 -14.77
N ALA A 324 -22.48 -3.05 -13.67
CA ALA A 324 -21.28 -2.23 -13.68
C ALA A 324 -19.99 -3.04 -13.99
N GLU A 325 -19.95 -4.34 -13.62
CA GLU A 325 -18.86 -5.26 -13.96
C GLU A 325 -18.65 -5.42 -15.47
N GLN A 326 -19.69 -5.26 -16.30
CA GLN A 326 -19.60 -5.37 -17.76
C GLN A 326 -18.68 -4.29 -18.34
N PHE A 327 -18.64 -3.12 -17.72
CA PHE A 327 -17.81 -1.99 -18.13
C PHE A 327 -16.44 -1.97 -17.44
N ALA A 328 -16.15 -2.95 -16.60
CA ALA A 328 -14.88 -3.04 -15.90
C ALA A 328 -13.83 -3.77 -16.75
N LYS A 329 -12.58 -3.33 -16.56
CA LYS A 329 -11.36 -4.00 -17.02
C LYS A 329 -10.45 -4.15 -15.81
N THR A 330 -9.97 -5.36 -15.59
CA THR A 330 -8.97 -5.61 -14.56
C THR A 330 -7.60 -5.17 -15.07
N ASP A 331 -6.95 -4.29 -14.37
CA ASP A 331 -5.61 -3.80 -14.71
C ASP A 331 -4.70 -3.83 -13.49
N VAL A 332 -3.40 -3.82 -13.73
CA VAL A 332 -2.40 -3.79 -12.67
C VAL A 332 -2.57 -2.52 -11.83
N CYS A 333 -2.52 -2.67 -10.51
CA CYS A 333 -2.66 -1.52 -9.62
C CYS A 333 -1.57 -0.47 -9.89
N PRO A 334 -1.90 0.77 -10.27
CA PRO A 334 -0.90 1.78 -10.60
C PRO A 334 -0.06 2.24 -9.41
N GLU A 335 -0.54 2.06 -8.18
CA GLU A 335 0.20 2.45 -6.98
C GLU A 335 1.26 1.44 -6.59
N CYS A 336 0.92 0.16 -6.52
CA CYS A 336 1.86 -0.90 -6.13
C CYS A 336 2.45 -1.67 -7.32
N LYS A 337 2.02 -1.40 -8.54
CA LYS A 337 2.49 -2.06 -9.77
C LYS A 337 2.49 -3.60 -9.67
N GLY A 338 1.43 -4.15 -9.08
CA GLY A 338 1.28 -5.59 -8.87
C GLY A 338 1.88 -6.14 -7.57
N ALA A 339 2.69 -5.36 -6.85
CA ALA A 339 3.39 -5.82 -5.65
C ALA A 339 2.48 -6.10 -4.44
N ARG A 340 1.20 -5.68 -4.45
CA ARG A 340 0.19 -5.91 -3.42
C ARG A 340 0.46 -5.24 -2.07
N LEU A 341 1.69 -4.78 -1.82
CA LEU A 341 2.15 -4.17 -0.58
C LEU A 341 2.14 -2.65 -0.65
N ASN A 342 2.15 -2.01 0.51
CA ASN A 342 2.28 -0.57 0.63
C ASN A 342 3.72 -0.10 0.33
N LYS A 343 3.89 1.22 0.16
CA LYS A 343 5.19 1.81 -0.18
C LYS A 343 6.25 1.57 0.90
N GLU A 344 5.87 1.60 2.18
CA GLU A 344 6.81 1.38 3.27
C GLU A 344 7.41 -0.03 3.21
N ALA A 345 6.56 -1.06 3.11
CA ALA A 345 7.00 -2.46 3.05
C ALA A 345 7.92 -2.75 1.85
N LEU A 346 7.66 -2.11 0.70
CA LEU A 346 8.47 -2.27 -0.52
C LEU A 346 9.85 -1.59 -0.43
N HIS A 347 10.06 -0.70 0.55
CA HIS A 347 11.34 -0.03 0.77
C HIS A 347 12.18 -0.67 1.89
N PHE A 348 11.80 -1.84 2.38
CA PHE A 348 12.71 -2.70 3.13
C PHE A 348 13.45 -3.62 2.18
N ARG A 349 14.76 -3.72 2.33
CA ARG A 349 15.62 -4.55 1.49
C ARG A 349 16.50 -5.47 2.32
N ILE A 350 16.77 -6.63 1.77
CA ILE A 350 17.85 -7.53 2.20
C ILE A 350 18.82 -7.56 1.05
N HIS A 351 20.05 -7.13 1.30
CA HIS A 351 21.02 -6.83 0.26
C HIS A 351 20.42 -5.81 -0.73
N ASP A 352 20.09 -6.21 -1.95
CA ASP A 352 19.57 -5.35 -3.02
C ASP A 352 18.05 -5.55 -3.30
N LYS A 353 17.42 -6.57 -2.73
CA LYS A 353 16.06 -6.99 -3.07
C LYS A 353 15.03 -6.66 -2.00
N ASN A 354 13.86 -6.24 -2.41
CA ASN A 354 12.67 -6.17 -1.55
C ASN A 354 11.90 -7.50 -1.58
N ILE A 355 10.93 -7.65 -0.67
CA ILE A 355 10.16 -8.90 -0.53
C ILE A 355 9.37 -9.27 -1.79
N TYR A 356 8.88 -8.29 -2.56
CA TYR A 356 8.14 -8.53 -3.79
C TYR A 356 9.07 -9.01 -4.90
N GLU A 357 10.24 -8.41 -5.04
CA GLU A 357 11.26 -8.80 -6.00
C GLU A 357 11.70 -10.26 -5.77
N LEU A 358 11.96 -10.63 -4.51
CA LEU A 358 12.28 -12.03 -4.17
C LEU A 358 11.12 -12.99 -4.46
N ALA A 359 9.90 -12.62 -4.08
CA ALA A 359 8.72 -13.46 -4.32
C ALA A 359 8.35 -13.58 -5.81
N SER A 360 8.85 -12.70 -6.67
CA SER A 360 8.61 -12.69 -8.12
C SER A 360 9.66 -13.46 -8.92
N MET A 361 10.79 -13.80 -8.30
CA MET A 361 11.79 -14.68 -8.90
C MET A 361 11.26 -16.09 -9.09
N ASP A 362 11.75 -16.79 -10.08
CA ASP A 362 11.53 -18.24 -10.19
C ASP A 362 12.16 -18.95 -8.99
N ILE A 363 11.56 -20.05 -8.59
CA ILE A 363 11.97 -20.80 -7.37
C ILE A 363 13.46 -21.18 -7.44
N ASN A 364 13.96 -21.53 -8.62
CA ASN A 364 15.38 -21.84 -8.82
C ASN A 364 16.27 -20.61 -8.57
N GLU A 365 15.96 -19.47 -9.19
CA GLU A 365 16.71 -18.23 -9.00
C GLU A 365 16.67 -17.74 -7.55
N LEU A 366 15.49 -17.87 -6.90
CA LEU A 366 15.31 -17.52 -5.50
C LEU A 366 16.15 -18.40 -4.58
N TYR A 367 16.22 -19.71 -4.87
CA TYR A 367 17.03 -20.65 -4.11
C TYR A 367 18.51 -20.31 -4.21
N ASP A 368 19.03 -20.06 -5.42
CA ASP A 368 20.40 -19.68 -5.67
C ASP A 368 20.77 -18.36 -5.00
N TRP A 369 19.90 -17.36 -5.10
CA TRP A 369 20.10 -16.08 -4.43
C TRP A 369 20.18 -16.26 -2.91
N LEU A 370 19.31 -17.07 -2.33
CA LEU A 370 19.32 -17.33 -0.89
C LEU A 370 20.56 -18.10 -0.42
N GLN A 371 21.16 -18.93 -1.27
CA GLN A 371 22.45 -19.57 -0.94
C GLN A 371 23.60 -18.56 -0.85
N GLN A 372 23.52 -17.48 -1.61
CA GLN A 372 24.59 -16.48 -1.75
C GLN A 372 24.40 -15.27 -0.81
N VAL A 373 23.27 -15.12 -0.12
CA VAL A 373 22.94 -13.89 0.64
C VAL A 373 23.72 -13.74 1.95
N ASP A 374 24.19 -14.83 2.56
CA ASP A 374 24.81 -14.83 3.90
C ASP A 374 26.03 -13.86 4.03
N PRO A 375 26.94 -13.73 3.05
CA PRO A 375 28.06 -12.80 3.12
C PRO A 375 27.64 -11.31 3.11
N PHE A 376 26.48 -10.99 2.58
CA PHE A 376 25.96 -9.62 2.47
C PHE A 376 25.20 -9.15 3.73
N LEU A 377 24.96 -10.05 4.68
CA LEU A 377 24.32 -9.72 5.95
C LEU A 377 25.35 -9.28 6.98
N GLU A 378 25.03 -8.22 7.73
CA GLU A 378 25.81 -7.84 8.91
C GLU A 378 25.77 -8.99 9.95
N ASP A 379 26.79 -9.14 10.80
CA ASP A 379 26.90 -10.27 11.74
C ASP A 379 25.66 -10.46 12.60
N LYS A 380 25.08 -9.35 13.10
CA LYS A 380 23.83 -9.38 13.87
C LYS A 380 22.64 -9.87 13.04
N GLN A 381 22.54 -9.43 11.79
CA GLN A 381 21.50 -9.86 10.87
C GLN A 381 21.63 -11.34 10.53
N ARG A 382 22.87 -11.80 10.28
CA ARG A 382 23.17 -13.20 9.98
C ARG A 382 22.75 -14.14 11.11
N MET A 383 23.07 -13.79 12.36
CA MET A 383 22.64 -14.57 13.52
C MET A 383 21.09 -14.67 13.63
N ILE A 384 20.40 -13.57 13.40
CA ILE A 384 18.93 -13.51 13.48
C ILE A 384 18.28 -14.27 12.32
N ALA A 385 18.86 -14.17 11.12
CA ALA A 385 18.30 -14.73 9.89
C ALA A 385 18.60 -16.23 9.70
N ALA A 386 19.62 -16.78 10.37
CA ALA A 386 20.14 -18.14 10.13
C ALA A 386 19.04 -19.23 10.11
N GLU A 387 18.24 -19.33 11.17
CA GLU A 387 17.19 -20.34 11.24
C GLU A 387 16.06 -20.07 10.23
N ILE A 388 15.73 -18.80 9.97
CA ILE A 388 14.69 -18.43 9.02
C ILE A 388 15.13 -18.81 7.59
N LEU A 389 16.38 -18.50 7.23
CA LEU A 389 16.96 -18.84 5.92
C LEU A 389 17.04 -20.34 5.71
N LYS A 390 17.41 -21.10 6.75
CA LYS A 390 17.42 -22.58 6.72
C LYS A 390 16.03 -23.13 6.39
N GLU A 391 15.00 -22.65 7.06
CA GLU A 391 13.62 -23.07 6.83
C GLU A 391 13.13 -22.73 5.41
N ILE A 392 13.44 -21.52 4.92
CA ILE A 392 13.08 -21.14 3.56
C ILE A 392 13.81 -22.02 2.53
N ARG A 393 15.12 -22.21 2.68
CA ARG A 393 15.94 -23.06 1.78
C ARG A 393 15.42 -24.50 1.74
N THR A 394 15.05 -25.05 2.88
CA THR A 394 14.50 -26.41 2.98
C THR A 394 13.19 -26.52 2.20
N ARG A 395 12.24 -25.59 2.39
CA ARG A 395 10.96 -25.61 1.69
C ARG A 395 11.09 -25.37 0.19
N LEU A 396 11.98 -24.48 -0.22
CA LEU A 396 12.26 -24.25 -1.64
C LEU A 396 12.86 -25.51 -2.29
N LYS A 397 13.76 -26.21 -1.59
CA LYS A 397 14.33 -27.45 -2.09
C LYS A 397 13.25 -28.50 -2.37
N PHE A 398 12.25 -28.64 -1.50
CA PHE A 398 11.13 -29.56 -1.76
C PHE A 398 10.33 -29.16 -3.01
N LEU A 399 10.15 -27.87 -3.28
CA LEU A 399 9.49 -27.44 -4.50
C LEU A 399 10.34 -27.75 -5.75
N LEU A 400 11.66 -27.60 -5.67
CA LEU A 400 12.59 -28.00 -6.73
C LEU A 400 12.56 -29.51 -6.96
N ASP A 401 12.58 -30.32 -5.89
CA ASP A 401 12.56 -31.79 -5.96
C ASP A 401 11.29 -32.34 -6.63
N VAL A 402 10.16 -31.61 -6.57
CA VAL A 402 8.92 -31.96 -7.29
C VAL A 402 8.80 -31.32 -8.68
N GLY A 403 9.86 -30.66 -9.19
CA GLY A 403 9.91 -30.08 -10.53
C GLY A 403 9.03 -28.85 -10.71
N LEU A 404 9.04 -27.93 -9.71
CA LEU A 404 8.30 -26.65 -9.74
C LEU A 404 9.26 -25.45 -9.77
N ASP A 405 10.44 -25.61 -10.35
CA ASP A 405 11.53 -24.66 -10.46
C ASP A 405 11.15 -23.35 -11.19
N TYR A 406 10.26 -23.45 -12.18
CA TYR A 406 9.77 -22.36 -13.04
C TYR A 406 8.67 -21.51 -12.41
N LEU A 407 8.12 -21.89 -11.26
CA LEU A 407 7.08 -21.13 -10.59
C LEU A 407 7.68 -19.98 -9.77
N SER A 408 6.91 -18.92 -9.59
CA SER A 408 7.22 -17.86 -8.62
C SER A 408 6.31 -17.94 -7.39
N LEU A 409 6.80 -17.47 -6.24
CA LEU A 409 6.00 -17.42 -5.01
C LEU A 409 4.79 -16.50 -5.11
N ASN A 410 4.85 -15.48 -5.98
CA ASN A 410 3.74 -14.55 -6.22
C ASN A 410 2.65 -15.11 -7.13
N ARG A 411 2.87 -16.24 -7.79
CA ARG A 411 1.88 -16.83 -8.67
C ARG A 411 0.62 -17.18 -7.89
N THR A 412 -0.54 -16.75 -8.39
CA THR A 412 -1.82 -16.96 -7.74
C THR A 412 -2.24 -18.43 -7.80
N SER A 413 -2.81 -18.96 -6.73
CA SER A 413 -3.30 -20.34 -6.70
C SER A 413 -4.41 -20.60 -7.72
N VAL A 414 -5.13 -19.55 -8.14
CA VAL A 414 -6.19 -19.66 -9.16
C VAL A 414 -5.62 -19.94 -10.55
N SER A 415 -4.38 -19.52 -10.83
CA SER A 415 -3.72 -19.72 -12.14
C SER A 415 -2.96 -21.03 -12.26
N LEU A 416 -2.94 -21.85 -11.21
CA LEU A 416 -2.24 -23.13 -11.20
C LEU A 416 -3.05 -24.21 -11.90
N SER A 417 -2.38 -25.08 -12.64
CA SER A 417 -2.95 -26.33 -13.11
C SER A 417 -3.24 -27.30 -11.95
N GLY A 418 -4.07 -28.31 -12.20
CA GLY A 418 -4.37 -29.34 -11.20
C GLY A 418 -3.10 -30.05 -10.70
N GLY A 419 -2.21 -30.44 -11.60
CA GLY A 419 -0.95 -31.09 -11.28
C GLY A 419 0.02 -30.20 -10.50
N GLU A 420 0.14 -28.91 -10.83
CA GLU A 420 0.95 -27.95 -10.06
C GLU A 420 0.41 -27.81 -8.63
N SER A 421 -0.91 -27.68 -8.48
CA SER A 421 -1.56 -27.58 -7.17
C SER A 421 -1.34 -28.81 -6.30
N GLN A 422 -1.39 -30.00 -6.88
CA GLN A 422 -1.12 -31.27 -6.18
C GLN A 422 0.35 -31.39 -5.77
N ARG A 423 1.30 -31.08 -6.67
CA ARG A 423 2.73 -31.08 -6.36
C ARG A 423 3.09 -30.08 -5.25
N ILE A 424 2.49 -28.87 -5.25
CA ILE A 424 2.66 -27.89 -4.17
C ILE A 424 2.17 -28.49 -2.83
N ARG A 425 1.00 -29.13 -2.81
CA ARG A 425 0.47 -29.77 -1.60
C ARG A 425 1.40 -30.88 -1.11
N LEU A 426 1.88 -31.71 -2.01
CA LEU A 426 2.82 -32.79 -1.69
C LEU A 426 4.11 -32.22 -1.07
N ALA A 427 4.72 -31.24 -1.72
CA ALA A 427 5.92 -30.55 -1.22
C ALA A 427 5.69 -29.94 0.17
N THR A 428 4.54 -29.32 0.40
CA THR A 428 4.18 -28.72 1.70
C THR A 428 4.01 -29.78 2.79
N GLN A 429 3.35 -30.89 2.48
CA GLN A 429 3.14 -32.01 3.44
C GLN A 429 4.46 -32.67 3.82
N ILE A 430 5.30 -33.00 2.84
CA ILE A 430 6.62 -33.58 3.06
C ILE A 430 7.53 -32.58 3.78
N GLY A 431 7.48 -31.33 3.36
CA GLY A 431 8.28 -30.26 3.93
C GLY A 431 7.96 -29.92 5.39
N SER A 432 6.78 -30.30 5.89
CA SER A 432 6.43 -30.11 7.31
C SER A 432 7.23 -31.00 8.26
N GLN A 433 7.89 -32.06 7.74
CA GLN A 433 8.69 -33.03 8.49
C GLN A 433 8.00 -33.59 9.77
N LEU A 434 6.67 -33.63 9.77
CA LEU A 434 5.91 -34.09 10.90
C LEU A 434 6.15 -35.63 11.09
N VAL A 435 6.62 -35.98 12.25
CA VAL A 435 6.84 -37.38 12.66
C VAL A 435 5.55 -37.94 13.26
N ASN A 436 5.27 -39.21 13.03
CA ASN A 436 4.08 -39.92 13.51
C ASN A 436 2.75 -39.46 12.91
N VAL A 437 2.78 -38.95 11.68
CA VAL A 437 1.58 -38.56 10.90
C VAL A 437 1.40 -39.49 9.72
N LEU A 438 0.18 -39.97 9.51
CA LEU A 438 -0.19 -40.75 8.32
C LEU A 438 -0.55 -39.76 7.17
N TYR A 439 0.22 -39.80 6.10
CA TYR A 439 -0.09 -39.06 4.88
C TYR A 439 -0.93 -39.92 3.96
N ILE A 440 -2.14 -39.46 3.65
CA ILE A 440 -3.03 -40.07 2.67
C ILE A 440 -2.93 -39.29 1.38
N LEU A 441 -2.39 -39.89 0.34
CA LEU A 441 -2.22 -39.27 -0.98
C LEU A 441 -3.24 -39.86 -1.94
N ASP A 442 -4.00 -38.98 -2.60
CA ASP A 442 -4.92 -39.33 -3.68
C ASP A 442 -4.20 -39.12 -5.02
N GLU A 443 -4.21 -40.14 -5.87
CA GLU A 443 -3.53 -40.16 -7.19
C GLU A 443 -2.07 -39.65 -7.17
N PRO A 444 -1.18 -40.21 -6.31
CA PRO A 444 0.21 -39.70 -6.18
C PRO A 444 1.03 -39.87 -7.48
N SER A 445 0.62 -40.73 -8.39
CA SER A 445 1.28 -40.97 -9.69
C SER A 445 1.23 -39.74 -10.64
N ILE A 446 0.32 -38.80 -10.48
CA ILE A 446 0.29 -37.55 -11.24
C ILE A 446 1.57 -36.72 -11.06
N CYS A 447 2.25 -36.88 -9.90
CA CYS A 447 3.53 -36.24 -9.63
C CYS A 447 4.70 -36.88 -10.39
N LEU A 448 4.54 -38.13 -10.86
CA LEU A 448 5.63 -38.95 -11.42
C LEU A 448 5.64 -38.99 -12.96
N LEU A 449 4.67 -38.32 -13.63
CA LEU A 449 4.48 -38.41 -15.08
C LEU A 449 5.67 -37.88 -15.94
N TYR A 450 6.70 -37.32 -15.33
CA TYR A 450 7.83 -36.73 -16.07
C TYR A 450 9.23 -37.19 -15.58
N THR A 451 9.37 -37.95 -14.51
CA THR A 451 10.69 -38.20 -13.92
C THR A 451 11.18 -39.64 -13.91
N SER A 452 10.35 -40.63 -14.27
CA SER A 452 10.85 -42.01 -14.41
C SER A 452 9.92 -42.81 -15.32
N PRO A 453 10.46 -43.59 -16.26
CA PRO A 453 9.67 -44.66 -16.87
C PRO A 453 9.19 -45.60 -15.76
N SER A 454 7.89 -45.87 -15.76
CA SER A 454 7.31 -46.89 -14.86
C SER A 454 8.16 -48.15 -14.90
N PRO A 455 8.48 -48.78 -13.73
CA PRO A 455 9.17 -50.04 -13.72
C PRO A 455 8.34 -51.15 -14.39
#